data_b11ef7818e171d286d9617663320d0bc
#
_entry.id   b11ef7818e171d286d9617663320d0bc
#
_cell.length_a   1.000
_cell.length_b   1.000
_cell.length_c   1.000
_cell.angle_alpha   90.00
_cell.angle_beta   90.00
_cell.angle_gamma   90.00
#
_symmetry.space_group_name_H-M   'P 1'
#
loop_
_entity.id
_entity.type
_entity.pdbx_description
1 polymer ?
#
loop_
_entity_poly.entity_id
_entity_poly.type
_entity_poly.pdbx_seq_one_letter_code
_entity_poly.pdbx_strand_id
1 'polypeptide(L)'
;MANIFTFSPFGYEGSLVSVEADIRRGIPAVDIVGLSDGAVKESRERVMAAIKNCGFEFPEERVLISLSPADLKKEGAGFDLPLALGILNAKEKSNYIEESVLVLGELELSGSVRPVKGVHAAISTAMASGIQYAVVPKANLKEAHAFKDLKVIGVETLEEAVYALKDVSCFEKAFYIEETSPSVEFNDSEEIIENCKDMEFPKKLIRAIEIAVAGKHNLLVTGRPGCGKTMAVQYLVPLLTPKLTVEEAQTVTRIWSLAGLMKPTDELVRTAPFRLPHQTASVEGICGGGPNCRPGEISLAHNGVLFLDEAAEFRSSVLQMLRVPLESHSITLSRAGRSTCYPANFQLFMATNPCPCGNFGSKNHICLCSAKSVEMYWKKFSSPLLDRVGIILNMDEEDEKVSVNIEELRKHITTAFEIQRKNSAYNNNLSPWELSEKGKLDDEALHVMDSWVVKHDIGTRRESNLFKVSLTIANMDGREIISKEDVLEAISYSKTFGLAIN
;
A
#
# COMPACT_ATOMS: atom_id res chain seq x y z
N MET A 1 -38.86 4.93 0.98
CA MET A 1 -37.95 5.58 1.94
C MET A 1 -36.53 5.42 1.40
N ALA A 2 -35.74 6.47 1.36
CA ALA A 2 -34.36 6.36 0.93
C ALA A 2 -33.62 5.40 1.86
N ASN A 3 -32.88 4.46 1.27
CA ASN A 3 -32.00 3.56 2.02
C ASN A 3 -30.65 4.26 2.25
N ILE A 4 -30.51 4.92 3.40
CA ILE A 4 -29.30 5.64 3.77
C ILE A 4 -28.29 4.66 4.37
N PHE A 5 -27.12 4.59 3.76
CA PHE A 5 -25.98 3.82 4.24
C PHE A 5 -24.83 4.76 4.61
N THR A 6 -24.05 4.36 5.58
CA THR A 6 -22.78 4.98 5.92
C THR A 6 -21.72 3.89 6.11
N PHE A 7 -20.51 4.27 6.49
CA PHE A 7 -19.37 3.36 6.58
C PHE A 7 -18.75 3.36 7.96
N SER A 8 -18.48 2.18 8.49
CA SER A 8 -17.69 1.99 9.70
C SER A 8 -16.37 1.34 9.36
N PRO A 9 -15.23 2.05 9.54
CA PRO A 9 -13.92 1.50 9.25
C PRO A 9 -13.53 0.43 10.26
N PHE A 10 -13.21 -0.77 9.75
CA PHE A 10 -12.55 -1.82 10.52
C PHE A 10 -11.69 -2.65 9.56
N GLY A 11 -10.37 -2.66 9.80
CA GLY A 11 -9.47 -3.35 8.91
C GLY A 11 -9.53 -2.83 7.47
N TYR A 12 -9.26 -3.71 6.52
CA TYR A 12 -9.22 -3.38 5.09
C TYR A 12 -10.62 -3.27 4.46
N GLU A 13 -11.53 -4.17 4.82
CA GLU A 13 -12.87 -4.24 4.22
C GLU A 13 -13.79 -3.14 4.73
N GLY A 14 -13.76 -2.85 6.04
CA GLY A 14 -14.74 -2.02 6.71
C GLY A 14 -16.15 -2.65 6.64
N SER A 15 -17.17 -1.88 6.93
CA SER A 15 -18.55 -2.36 6.84
C SER A 15 -19.53 -1.24 6.53
N LEU A 16 -20.50 -1.50 5.67
CA LEU A 16 -21.63 -0.62 5.49
C LEU A 16 -22.56 -0.70 6.71
N VAL A 17 -23.10 0.44 7.07
CA VAL A 17 -24.06 0.59 8.16
C VAL A 17 -25.33 1.23 7.61
N SER A 18 -26.45 0.53 7.68
CA SER A 18 -27.78 1.10 7.39
C SER A 18 -28.19 2.03 8.51
N VAL A 19 -28.71 3.19 8.15
CA VAL A 19 -29.21 4.21 9.09
C VAL A 19 -30.72 4.31 8.91
N GLU A 20 -31.45 3.81 9.89
CA GLU A 20 -32.91 3.85 9.92
C GLU A 20 -33.35 4.73 11.09
N ALA A 21 -34.31 5.66 10.85
CA ALA A 21 -34.91 6.49 11.88
C ALA A 21 -36.40 6.27 11.93
N ASP A 22 -36.93 6.17 13.15
CA ASP A 22 -38.37 6.03 13.41
C ASP A 22 -38.82 7.08 14.46
N ILE A 23 -39.94 7.72 14.21
CA ILE A 23 -40.51 8.76 15.09
C ILE A 23 -41.72 8.19 15.79
N ARG A 24 -41.66 8.16 17.13
CA ARG A 24 -42.69 7.56 17.98
C ARG A 24 -43.24 8.56 18.98
N ARG A 25 -44.51 8.46 19.28
CA ARG A 25 -45.15 9.26 20.34
C ARG A 25 -44.43 9.03 21.67
N GLY A 26 -44.05 10.08 22.36
CA GLY A 26 -43.36 10.02 23.64
C GLY A 26 -42.70 11.34 24.02
N ILE A 27 -42.04 11.35 25.18
CA ILE A 27 -41.24 12.51 25.62
C ILE A 27 -40.09 12.70 24.61
N PRO A 28 -39.84 13.94 24.13
CA PRO A 28 -38.80 14.24 23.19
C PRO A 28 -37.45 13.70 23.66
N ALA A 29 -36.86 12.79 22.87
CA ALA A 29 -35.56 12.18 23.10
C ALA A 29 -35.02 11.63 21.79
N VAL A 30 -33.69 11.52 21.68
CA VAL A 30 -33.03 10.81 20.57
C VAL A 30 -32.28 9.62 21.14
N ASP A 31 -32.71 8.44 20.74
CA ASP A 31 -32.06 7.18 21.12
C ASP A 31 -31.34 6.58 19.92
N ILE A 32 -30.05 6.26 20.05
CA ILE A 32 -29.26 5.59 19.02
C ILE A 32 -28.96 4.18 19.52
N VAL A 33 -29.40 3.16 18.74
CA VAL A 33 -29.18 1.74 19.03
C VAL A 33 -28.27 1.10 17.97
N GLY A 34 -27.55 0.04 18.31
CA GLY A 34 -26.66 -0.68 17.42
C GLY A 34 -25.17 -0.47 17.73
N LEU A 35 -24.72 -0.72 18.98
CA LEU A 35 -23.30 -0.70 19.42
C LEU A 35 -22.52 0.56 19.00
N SER A 36 -23.13 1.74 19.17
CA SER A 36 -22.47 3.03 18.95
C SER A 36 -21.44 3.33 20.04
N ASP A 37 -20.30 3.88 19.65
CA ASP A 37 -19.29 4.40 20.61
C ASP A 37 -19.68 5.76 21.22
N GLY A 38 -18.76 6.32 22.04
CA GLY A 38 -18.96 7.64 22.65
C GLY A 38 -19.12 8.75 21.61
N ALA A 39 -18.31 8.73 20.52
CA ALA A 39 -18.35 9.74 19.46
C ALA A 39 -19.69 9.75 18.71
N VAL A 40 -20.22 8.57 18.38
CA VAL A 40 -21.54 8.45 17.73
C VAL A 40 -22.66 8.87 18.68
N LYS A 41 -22.51 8.66 20.00
CA LYS A 41 -23.49 9.15 20.98
C LYS A 41 -23.43 10.66 21.14
N GLU A 42 -22.23 11.25 21.07
CA GLU A 42 -22.05 12.71 21.10
C GLU A 42 -22.59 13.39 19.83
N SER A 43 -22.60 12.68 18.69
CA SER A 43 -23.22 13.15 17.43
C SER A 43 -24.66 13.60 17.61
N ARG A 44 -25.38 13.04 18.58
CA ARG A 44 -26.78 13.40 18.88
C ARG A 44 -26.94 14.92 19.08
N GLU A 45 -26.13 15.51 19.94
CA GLU A 45 -26.23 16.94 20.26
C GLU A 45 -25.84 17.82 19.06
N ARG A 46 -24.78 17.41 18.29
CA ARG A 46 -24.38 18.12 17.09
C ARG A 46 -25.45 18.07 16.00
N VAL A 47 -26.01 16.90 15.76
CA VAL A 47 -27.06 16.69 14.76
C VAL A 47 -28.34 17.51 15.09
N MET A 48 -28.76 17.50 16.36
CA MET A 48 -29.90 18.31 16.81
C MET A 48 -29.67 19.81 16.58
N ALA A 49 -28.48 20.30 16.93
CA ALA A 49 -28.12 21.70 16.74
C ALA A 49 -28.05 22.06 15.25
N ALA A 50 -27.37 21.23 14.43
CA ALA A 50 -27.25 21.46 13.01
C ALA A 50 -28.60 21.52 12.29
N ILE A 51 -29.52 20.57 12.56
CA ILE A 51 -30.87 20.55 11.98
C ILE A 51 -31.63 21.85 12.31
N LYS A 52 -31.58 22.29 13.57
CA LYS A 52 -32.27 23.53 13.98
C LYS A 52 -31.65 24.79 13.35
N ASN A 53 -30.32 24.85 13.32
CA ASN A 53 -29.59 26.03 12.81
C ASN A 53 -29.71 26.18 11.30
N CYS A 54 -29.93 25.08 10.56
CA CYS A 54 -30.30 25.10 9.13
C CYS A 54 -31.79 25.39 8.87
N GLY A 55 -32.55 25.75 9.88
CA GLY A 55 -33.98 26.10 9.72
C GLY A 55 -34.91 24.91 9.52
N PHE A 56 -34.45 23.70 9.67
CA PHE A 56 -35.30 22.51 9.66
C PHE A 56 -35.96 22.31 11.03
N GLU A 57 -37.24 21.92 11.03
CA GLU A 57 -37.92 21.57 12.25
C GLU A 57 -37.42 20.20 12.77
N PHE A 58 -36.92 20.16 14.00
CA PHE A 58 -36.64 18.90 14.65
C PHE A 58 -37.92 18.25 15.19
N PRO A 59 -38.06 16.88 15.11
CA PRO A 59 -39.24 16.22 15.67
C PRO A 59 -39.45 16.53 17.17
N GLU A 60 -40.69 16.85 17.55
CA GLU A 60 -41.06 17.07 18.97
C GLU A 60 -41.35 15.75 19.71
N GLU A 61 -41.33 14.64 18.98
CA GLU A 61 -41.54 13.28 19.48
C GLU A 61 -40.22 12.58 19.79
N ARG A 62 -40.34 11.34 20.26
CA ARG A 62 -39.16 10.48 20.49
C ARG A 62 -38.64 9.93 19.18
N VAL A 63 -37.38 10.19 18.85
CA VAL A 63 -36.67 9.69 17.69
C VAL A 63 -35.84 8.47 18.09
N LEU A 64 -36.05 7.33 17.41
CA LEU A 64 -35.21 6.13 17.55
C LEU A 64 -34.41 5.96 16.26
N ILE A 65 -33.08 5.92 16.38
CA ILE A 65 -32.18 5.65 15.26
C ILE A 65 -31.57 4.26 15.44
N SER A 66 -31.76 3.41 14.44
CA SER A 66 -31.19 2.07 14.39
C SER A 66 -30.02 2.03 13.41
N LEU A 67 -28.86 1.57 13.89
CA LEU A 67 -27.64 1.36 13.09
C LEU A 67 -27.39 -0.13 12.90
N SER A 68 -27.67 -0.65 11.72
CA SER A 68 -27.56 -2.08 11.40
C SER A 68 -26.30 -2.37 10.54
N PRO A 69 -25.56 -3.46 10.79
CA PRO A 69 -25.81 -4.56 11.74
C PRO A 69 -25.48 -4.19 13.21
N ALA A 70 -26.23 -4.77 14.16
CA ALA A 70 -26.13 -4.38 15.58
C ALA A 70 -24.89 -4.90 16.29
N ASP A 71 -24.25 -5.95 15.81
CA ASP A 71 -23.04 -6.59 16.35
C ASP A 71 -21.76 -5.85 16.00
N LEU A 72 -21.83 -4.89 15.07
CA LEU A 72 -20.70 -4.09 14.62
C LEU A 72 -20.56 -2.84 15.49
N LYS A 73 -19.36 -2.61 16.06
CA LYS A 73 -19.05 -1.36 16.74
C LYS A 73 -18.89 -0.22 15.73
N LYS A 74 -19.64 0.86 15.91
CA LYS A 74 -19.64 2.05 15.07
C LYS A 74 -18.77 3.11 15.72
N GLU A 75 -17.79 3.63 14.99
CA GLU A 75 -16.81 4.59 15.50
C GLU A 75 -16.65 5.77 14.54
N GLY A 76 -16.47 6.97 15.12
CA GLY A 76 -16.10 8.18 14.41
C GLY A 76 -17.26 9.14 14.13
N ALA A 77 -16.89 10.39 13.80
CA ALA A 77 -17.82 11.50 13.57
C ALA A 77 -18.46 11.50 12.16
N GLY A 78 -18.00 10.63 11.25
CA GLY A 78 -18.57 10.53 9.89
C GLY A 78 -20.03 10.10 9.83
N PHE A 79 -20.63 9.76 10.96
CA PHE A 79 -22.03 9.39 11.11
C PHE A 79 -22.97 10.60 11.23
N ASP A 80 -22.49 11.82 11.48
CA ASP A 80 -23.35 12.97 11.78
C ASP A 80 -24.31 13.29 10.63
N LEU A 81 -23.81 13.42 9.41
CA LEU A 81 -24.62 13.73 8.23
C LEU A 81 -25.66 12.64 7.92
N PRO A 82 -25.31 11.33 7.87
CA PRO A 82 -26.29 10.27 7.66
C PRO A 82 -27.36 10.19 8.77
N LEU A 83 -27.00 10.46 10.03
CA LEU A 83 -27.97 10.53 11.13
C LEU A 83 -28.96 11.68 10.95
N ALA A 84 -28.46 12.89 10.60
CA ALA A 84 -29.31 14.05 10.34
C ALA A 84 -30.29 13.79 9.19
N LEU A 85 -29.81 13.25 8.07
CA LEU A 85 -30.64 12.91 6.91
C LEU A 85 -31.66 11.81 7.22
N GLY A 86 -31.27 10.81 8.03
CA GLY A 86 -32.18 9.77 8.52
C GLY A 86 -33.37 10.34 9.31
N ILE A 87 -33.09 11.28 10.24
CA ILE A 87 -34.13 11.94 11.06
C ILE A 87 -35.07 12.76 10.17
N LEU A 88 -34.52 13.58 9.26
CA LEU A 88 -35.29 14.42 8.35
C LEU A 88 -36.15 13.57 7.40
N ASN A 89 -35.59 12.48 6.85
CA ASN A 89 -36.32 11.53 6.01
C ASN A 89 -37.51 10.89 6.75
N ALA A 90 -37.31 10.50 8.03
CA ALA A 90 -38.40 9.93 8.85
C ALA A 90 -39.52 10.95 9.15
N LYS A 91 -39.16 12.25 9.28
CA LYS A 91 -40.16 13.33 9.54
C LYS A 91 -40.99 13.67 8.31
N GLU A 92 -40.35 13.82 7.15
CA GLU A 92 -41.00 14.26 5.91
C GLU A 92 -41.87 13.18 5.21
N LYS A 93 -41.70 11.90 5.61
CA LYS A 93 -42.48 10.72 5.18
C LYS A 93 -42.53 10.42 3.70
N SER A 94 -41.71 10.94 2.78
CA SER A 94 -41.82 10.43 1.42
C SER A 94 -41.12 11.14 0.25
N ASN A 95 -40.31 12.12 0.43
CA ASN A 95 -39.79 12.87 -0.74
C ASN A 95 -38.31 12.62 -1.09
N TYR A 96 -37.70 11.59 -0.52
CA TYR A 96 -36.30 11.22 -0.86
C TYR A 96 -36.28 10.12 -1.92
N ILE A 97 -35.15 10.05 -2.64
CA ILE A 97 -34.93 9.03 -3.67
C ILE A 97 -35.07 7.61 -3.08
N GLU A 98 -35.57 6.68 -3.89
CA GLU A 98 -35.76 5.27 -3.48
C GLU A 98 -34.46 4.46 -3.52
N GLU A 99 -33.45 4.95 -4.24
CA GLU A 99 -32.17 4.34 -4.40
C GLU A 99 -31.39 4.27 -3.08
N SER A 100 -30.53 3.26 -2.97
CA SER A 100 -29.57 3.15 -1.87
C SER A 100 -28.45 4.15 -2.06
N VAL A 101 -28.19 4.97 -1.04
CA VAL A 101 -27.20 6.05 -1.09
C VAL A 101 -26.18 5.90 0.05
N LEU A 102 -24.89 5.95 -0.28
CA LEU A 102 -23.84 6.12 0.70
C LEU A 102 -23.78 7.60 1.11
N VAL A 103 -23.82 7.87 2.41
CA VAL A 103 -23.73 9.23 2.96
C VAL A 103 -22.59 9.28 3.96
N LEU A 104 -21.68 10.23 3.78
CA LEU A 104 -20.52 10.46 4.64
C LEU A 104 -20.41 11.95 4.97
N GLY A 105 -20.13 12.28 6.22
CA GLY A 105 -19.87 13.67 6.62
C GLY A 105 -19.97 13.88 8.13
N GLU A 106 -19.08 14.70 8.66
CA GLU A 106 -19.15 15.24 10.00
C GLU A 106 -19.87 16.59 9.95
N LEU A 107 -20.78 16.89 10.89
CA LEU A 107 -21.50 18.14 10.93
C LEU A 107 -20.94 19.08 12.00
N GLU A 108 -20.79 20.34 11.63
CA GLU A 108 -20.68 21.44 12.59
C GLU A 108 -22.06 21.82 13.15
N LEU A 109 -22.08 22.52 14.27
CA LEU A 109 -23.33 23.04 14.84
C LEU A 109 -24.06 24.02 13.92
N SER A 110 -23.34 24.66 13.01
CA SER A 110 -23.86 25.54 11.94
C SER A 110 -24.62 24.80 10.84
N GLY A 111 -24.43 23.47 10.73
CA GLY A 111 -24.90 22.66 9.60
C GLY A 111 -23.89 22.53 8.46
N SER A 112 -22.69 23.12 8.60
CA SER A 112 -21.60 22.92 7.63
C SER A 112 -21.08 21.49 7.69
N VAL A 113 -20.71 20.93 6.53
CA VAL A 113 -20.19 19.56 6.39
C VAL A 113 -18.67 19.57 6.33
N ARG A 114 -18.03 18.89 7.27
CA ARG A 114 -16.58 18.73 7.35
C ARG A 114 -16.10 17.50 6.59
N PRO A 115 -14.86 17.55 6.05
CA PRO A 115 -14.26 16.40 5.41
C PRO A 115 -14.03 15.24 6.39
N VAL A 116 -14.16 14.01 5.88
CA VAL A 116 -13.97 12.78 6.65
C VAL A 116 -12.86 11.93 6.04
N LYS A 117 -12.31 11.00 6.83
CA LYS A 117 -11.30 10.04 6.39
C LYS A 117 -11.97 8.76 5.90
N GLY A 118 -11.30 8.04 4.97
CA GLY A 118 -11.76 6.73 4.53
C GLY A 118 -12.84 6.76 3.46
N VAL A 119 -13.02 7.88 2.75
CA VAL A 119 -14.03 8.03 1.70
C VAL A 119 -13.83 7.04 0.57
N HIS A 120 -12.59 6.87 0.10
CA HIS A 120 -12.27 5.88 -0.94
C HIS A 120 -12.64 4.46 -0.50
N ALA A 121 -12.31 4.07 0.73
CA ALA A 121 -12.66 2.75 1.26
C ALA A 121 -14.18 2.56 1.39
N ALA A 122 -14.88 3.60 1.87
CA ALA A 122 -16.33 3.59 2.00
C ALA A 122 -17.03 3.41 0.64
N ILE A 123 -16.63 4.18 -0.37
CA ILE A 123 -17.18 4.10 -1.73
C ILE A 123 -16.89 2.74 -2.36
N SER A 124 -15.64 2.26 -2.27
CA SER A 124 -15.26 0.95 -2.79
C SER A 124 -16.12 -0.18 -2.19
N THR A 125 -16.40 -0.12 -0.87
CA THR A 125 -17.25 -1.10 -0.19
C THR A 125 -18.71 -0.96 -0.59
N ALA A 126 -19.21 0.27 -0.75
CA ALA A 126 -20.58 0.55 -1.18
C ALA A 126 -20.85 0.05 -2.61
N MET A 127 -19.92 0.33 -3.53
CA MET A 127 -20.02 -0.14 -4.92
C MET A 127 -19.96 -1.66 -5.03
N ALA A 128 -19.10 -2.32 -4.25
CA ALA A 128 -19.07 -3.78 -4.16
C ALA A 128 -20.40 -4.39 -3.65
N SER A 129 -21.19 -3.59 -2.92
CA SER A 129 -22.54 -3.96 -2.45
C SER A 129 -23.67 -3.48 -3.39
N GLY A 130 -23.35 -2.95 -4.57
CA GLY A 130 -24.30 -2.49 -5.58
C GLY A 130 -24.82 -1.06 -5.40
N ILE A 131 -24.28 -0.28 -4.45
CA ILE A 131 -24.64 1.11 -4.23
C ILE A 131 -23.83 1.99 -5.18
N GLN A 132 -24.51 2.75 -6.02
CA GLN A 132 -23.89 3.61 -7.04
C GLN A 132 -24.05 5.12 -6.76
N TYR A 133 -24.78 5.49 -5.71
CA TYR A 133 -25.01 6.88 -5.32
C TYR A 133 -24.24 7.21 -4.05
N ALA A 134 -23.55 8.36 -4.04
CA ALA A 134 -22.80 8.79 -2.87
C ALA A 134 -22.96 10.30 -2.62
N VAL A 135 -23.23 10.67 -1.38
CA VAL A 135 -23.16 12.04 -0.87
C VAL A 135 -21.94 12.13 0.02
N VAL A 136 -20.99 12.98 -0.37
CA VAL A 136 -19.70 13.16 0.33
C VAL A 136 -19.44 14.63 0.62
N PRO A 137 -18.61 14.98 1.60
CA PRO A 137 -18.15 16.35 1.77
C PRO A 137 -17.50 16.86 0.48
N LYS A 138 -17.78 18.09 0.07
CA LYS A 138 -17.21 18.69 -1.16
C LYS A 138 -15.68 18.62 -1.20
N ALA A 139 -15.04 18.76 -0.06
CA ALA A 139 -13.60 18.63 0.06
C ALA A 139 -13.09 17.21 -0.30
N ASN A 140 -13.90 16.16 -0.13
CA ASN A 140 -13.56 14.78 -0.48
C ASN A 140 -14.01 14.37 -1.90
N LEU A 141 -14.58 15.27 -2.69
CA LEU A 141 -15.16 14.94 -4.00
C LEU A 141 -14.10 14.37 -4.96
N LYS A 142 -12.86 14.86 -4.91
CA LYS A 142 -11.76 14.35 -5.73
C LYS A 142 -11.43 12.88 -5.43
N GLU A 143 -11.43 12.48 -4.16
CA GLU A 143 -11.23 11.09 -3.74
C GLU A 143 -12.35 10.17 -4.27
N ALA A 144 -13.58 10.71 -4.39
CA ALA A 144 -14.73 9.99 -4.93
C ALA A 144 -14.69 9.81 -6.46
N HIS A 145 -14.02 10.69 -7.20
CA HIS A 145 -13.89 10.59 -8.66
C HIS A 145 -13.02 9.41 -9.15
N ALA A 146 -12.37 8.70 -8.24
CA ALA A 146 -11.57 7.51 -8.55
C ALA A 146 -12.39 6.30 -9.06
N PHE A 147 -13.72 6.36 -9.01
CA PHE A 147 -14.58 5.20 -9.28
C PHE A 147 -15.41 5.37 -10.56
N LYS A 148 -15.34 4.35 -11.44
CA LYS A 148 -16.17 4.25 -12.63
C LYS A 148 -17.62 4.00 -12.22
N ASP A 149 -18.56 4.58 -12.96
CA ASP A 149 -20.01 4.41 -12.78
C ASP A 149 -20.58 4.88 -11.43
N LEU A 150 -19.79 5.56 -10.60
CA LEU A 150 -20.27 6.23 -9.41
C LEU A 150 -21.04 7.50 -9.78
N LYS A 151 -22.19 7.71 -9.17
CA LYS A 151 -22.95 8.96 -9.19
C LYS A 151 -22.75 9.64 -7.85
N VAL A 152 -22.04 10.76 -7.85
CA VAL A 152 -21.59 11.43 -6.63
C VAL A 152 -22.03 12.89 -6.60
N ILE A 153 -22.29 13.39 -5.40
CA ILE A 153 -22.46 14.82 -5.14
C ILE A 153 -21.61 15.22 -3.94
N GLY A 154 -20.88 16.32 -4.11
CA GLY A 154 -20.12 16.96 -3.02
C GLY A 154 -20.95 18.05 -2.37
N VAL A 155 -21.14 17.99 -1.06
CA VAL A 155 -21.95 18.93 -0.29
C VAL A 155 -21.13 19.71 0.73
N GLU A 156 -21.46 20.98 0.94
CA GLU A 156 -20.86 21.86 1.95
C GLU A 156 -21.76 22.06 3.16
N THR A 157 -23.08 21.85 2.99
CA THR A 157 -24.08 22.07 4.04
C THR A 157 -25.08 20.93 4.13
N LEU A 158 -25.76 20.83 5.29
CA LEU A 158 -26.87 19.90 5.49
C LEU A 158 -28.03 20.17 4.52
N GLU A 159 -28.26 21.44 4.18
CA GLU A 159 -29.35 21.86 3.26
C GLU A 159 -29.09 21.29 1.85
N GLU A 160 -27.84 21.41 1.35
CA GLU A 160 -27.43 20.83 0.06
C GLU A 160 -27.61 19.30 0.06
N ALA A 161 -27.24 18.64 1.17
CA ALA A 161 -27.41 17.18 1.28
C ALA A 161 -28.89 16.75 1.28
N VAL A 162 -29.76 17.49 1.96
CA VAL A 162 -31.22 17.28 1.92
C VAL A 162 -31.76 17.46 0.50
N TYR A 163 -31.33 18.52 -0.20
CA TYR A 163 -31.72 18.78 -1.57
C TYR A 163 -31.30 17.66 -2.51
N ALA A 164 -30.06 17.21 -2.38
CA ALA A 164 -29.51 16.10 -3.18
C ALA A 164 -30.33 14.80 -3.05
N LEU A 165 -30.81 14.48 -1.84
CA LEU A 165 -31.66 13.31 -1.64
C LEU A 165 -33.07 13.46 -2.16
N LYS A 166 -33.51 14.66 -2.56
CA LYS A 166 -34.82 14.91 -3.17
C LYS A 166 -34.83 14.83 -4.70
N ASP A 167 -33.67 15.00 -5.32
CA ASP A 167 -33.53 15.02 -6.78
C ASP A 167 -32.28 14.28 -7.26
N VAL A 168 -32.51 13.10 -7.86
CA VAL A 168 -31.43 12.25 -8.43
C VAL A 168 -30.65 12.97 -9.54
N SER A 169 -31.21 13.97 -10.19
CA SER A 169 -30.54 14.73 -11.26
C SER A 169 -29.36 15.57 -10.76
N CYS A 170 -29.30 15.83 -9.46
CA CYS A 170 -28.20 16.54 -8.84
C CYS A 170 -26.88 15.73 -8.77
N PHE A 171 -26.97 14.39 -8.93
CA PHE A 171 -25.80 13.54 -8.87
C PHE A 171 -25.07 13.53 -10.21
N GLU A 172 -23.84 13.94 -10.20
CA GLU A 172 -22.96 13.92 -11.37
C GLU A 172 -22.25 12.57 -11.49
N LYS A 173 -21.98 12.13 -12.72
CA LYS A 173 -21.08 10.98 -12.92
C LYS A 173 -19.68 11.36 -12.48
N ALA A 174 -19.03 10.50 -11.71
CA ALA A 174 -17.64 10.68 -11.34
C ALA A 174 -16.77 10.78 -12.60
N PHE A 175 -15.82 11.72 -12.61
CA PHE A 175 -14.80 11.85 -13.65
C PHE A 175 -13.76 10.72 -13.49
N TYR A 176 -14.08 9.55 -14.00
CA TYR A 176 -13.16 8.42 -14.02
C TYR A 176 -12.17 8.60 -15.18
N ILE A 177 -10.89 8.57 -14.87
CA ILE A 177 -9.82 8.61 -15.88
C ILE A 177 -9.59 7.18 -16.36
N GLU A 178 -10.07 6.86 -17.58
CA GLU A 178 -9.71 5.60 -18.23
C GLU A 178 -8.24 5.63 -18.66
N GLU A 179 -7.50 4.56 -18.41
CA GLU A 179 -6.17 4.39 -19.00
C GLU A 179 -6.30 4.22 -20.51
N THR A 180 -5.99 5.29 -21.25
CA THR A 180 -6.04 5.28 -22.72
C THR A 180 -4.76 4.72 -23.35
N SER A 181 -3.70 4.49 -22.57
CA SER A 181 -2.41 3.97 -23.05
C SER A 181 -1.77 3.02 -22.04
N PRO A 182 -1.24 1.87 -22.48
CA PRO A 182 -0.46 0.97 -21.63
C PRO A 182 0.98 1.45 -21.42
N SER A 183 1.27 2.73 -21.66
CA SER A 183 2.61 3.29 -21.51
C SER A 183 3.08 3.24 -20.06
N VAL A 184 4.34 2.85 -19.87
CA VAL A 184 4.99 2.87 -18.57
C VAL A 184 5.38 4.31 -18.26
N GLU A 185 4.74 4.90 -17.26
CA GLU A 185 5.03 6.26 -16.79
C GLU A 185 5.90 6.22 -15.53
N PHE A 186 6.75 7.23 -15.34
CA PHE A 186 7.57 7.39 -14.15
C PHE A 186 7.21 8.68 -13.39
N ASN A 187 7.70 8.76 -12.18
CA ASN A 187 7.54 9.97 -11.37
C ASN A 187 8.63 10.99 -11.77
N ASP A 188 8.22 12.11 -12.35
CA ASP A 188 9.09 13.21 -12.75
C ASP A 188 9.14 14.28 -11.65
N SER A 189 9.68 13.92 -10.49
CA SER A 189 10.02 14.88 -9.46
C SER A 189 11.29 15.64 -9.89
N GLU A 190 11.13 16.84 -10.45
CA GLU A 190 12.24 17.69 -10.91
C GLU A 190 13.30 17.89 -9.82
N GLU A 191 12.86 18.09 -8.57
CA GLU A 191 13.74 18.25 -7.41
C GLU A 191 14.62 17.01 -7.15
N ILE A 192 14.06 15.80 -7.26
CA ILE A 192 14.83 14.57 -7.05
C ILE A 192 15.77 14.31 -8.21
N ILE A 193 15.33 14.57 -9.45
CA ILE A 193 16.16 14.41 -10.66
C ILE A 193 17.34 15.37 -10.62
N GLU A 194 17.12 16.61 -10.23
CA GLU A 194 18.18 17.63 -10.16
C GLU A 194 19.21 17.28 -9.08
N ASN A 195 18.77 16.79 -7.94
CA ASN A 195 19.64 16.31 -6.87
C ASN A 195 20.48 15.06 -7.27
N CYS A 196 20.00 14.25 -8.20
CA CYS A 196 20.73 13.05 -8.65
C CYS A 196 21.78 13.33 -9.74
N LYS A 197 21.66 14.44 -10.50
CA LYS A 197 22.53 14.70 -11.66
C LYS A 197 24.03 14.77 -11.31
N ASP A 198 24.35 15.30 -10.13
CA ASP A 198 25.74 15.48 -9.67
C ASP A 198 26.20 14.37 -8.74
N MET A 199 25.38 13.33 -8.51
CA MET A 199 25.72 12.22 -7.63
C MET A 199 26.35 11.08 -8.40
N GLU A 200 27.44 10.56 -7.83
CA GLU A 200 28.09 9.35 -8.31
C GLU A 200 27.82 8.19 -7.34
N PHE A 201 27.37 7.07 -7.90
CA PHE A 201 27.13 5.84 -7.14
C PHE A 201 27.97 4.69 -7.71
N PRO A 202 28.30 3.68 -6.90
CA PRO A 202 28.96 2.47 -7.37
C PRO A 202 28.15 1.80 -8.50
N LYS A 203 28.82 1.53 -9.62
CA LYS A 203 28.20 0.96 -10.83
C LYS A 203 27.41 -0.32 -10.54
N LYS A 204 27.98 -1.22 -9.72
CA LYS A 204 27.29 -2.47 -9.33
C LYS A 204 26.03 -2.21 -8.52
N LEU A 205 25.99 -1.15 -7.68
CA LEU A 205 24.81 -0.79 -6.90
C LEU A 205 23.70 -0.26 -7.79
N ILE A 206 24.01 0.62 -8.75
CA ILE A 206 23.06 1.12 -9.74
C ILE A 206 22.44 -0.07 -10.49
N ARG A 207 23.27 -0.99 -11.01
CA ARG A 207 22.80 -2.16 -11.75
C ARG A 207 21.93 -3.10 -10.92
N ALA A 208 22.32 -3.36 -9.65
CA ALA A 208 21.50 -4.17 -8.75
C ALA A 208 20.13 -3.54 -8.45
N ILE A 209 20.06 -2.22 -8.25
CA ILE A 209 18.82 -1.49 -8.06
C ILE A 209 17.96 -1.55 -9.35
N GLU A 210 18.56 -1.35 -10.51
CA GLU A 210 17.90 -1.42 -11.81
C GLU A 210 17.22 -2.78 -12.01
N ILE A 211 17.96 -3.89 -11.84
CA ILE A 211 17.43 -5.25 -11.95
C ILE A 211 16.33 -5.50 -10.90
N ALA A 212 16.57 -5.06 -9.64
CA ALA A 212 15.59 -5.23 -8.59
C ALA A 212 14.27 -4.54 -8.91
N VAL A 213 14.31 -3.30 -9.39
CA VAL A 213 13.12 -2.55 -9.77
C VAL A 213 12.47 -3.18 -11.01
N ALA A 214 13.24 -3.51 -12.04
CA ALA A 214 12.74 -4.07 -13.30
C ALA A 214 11.96 -5.38 -13.11
N GLY A 215 12.38 -6.26 -12.20
CA GLY A 215 11.72 -7.55 -11.93
C GLY A 215 10.88 -7.60 -10.66
N LYS A 216 10.77 -6.49 -9.94
CA LYS A 216 10.20 -6.43 -8.57
C LYS A 216 10.88 -7.38 -7.58
N HIS A 217 12.19 -7.59 -7.71
CA HIS A 217 12.98 -8.45 -6.82
C HIS A 217 13.29 -7.78 -5.48
N ASN A 218 13.37 -8.59 -4.42
CA ASN A 218 13.87 -8.14 -3.13
C ASN A 218 15.40 -7.99 -3.19
N LEU A 219 15.91 -6.93 -2.55
CA LEU A 219 17.33 -6.55 -2.58
C LEU A 219 17.92 -6.43 -1.17
N LEU A 220 19.06 -7.03 -0.93
CA LEU A 220 19.91 -6.81 0.24
C LEU A 220 21.26 -6.25 -0.19
N VAL A 221 21.59 -5.05 0.27
CA VAL A 221 22.89 -4.43 0.03
C VAL A 221 23.71 -4.43 1.31
N THR A 222 24.90 -5.01 1.24
CA THR A 222 25.86 -4.95 2.34
C THR A 222 27.08 -4.15 1.94
N GLY A 223 27.64 -3.42 2.87
CA GLY A 223 28.84 -2.62 2.61
C GLY A 223 29.15 -1.71 3.79
N ARG A 224 30.33 -1.11 3.79
CA ARG A 224 30.80 -0.25 4.86
C ARG A 224 29.93 1.00 5.04
N PRO A 225 29.92 1.60 6.25
CA PRO A 225 29.33 2.92 6.45
C PRO A 225 29.91 3.95 5.47
N GLY A 226 29.06 4.83 4.92
CA GLY A 226 29.47 5.90 4.02
C GLY A 226 29.73 5.50 2.56
N CYS A 227 29.48 4.24 2.14
CA CYS A 227 29.64 3.84 0.73
C CYS A 227 28.41 4.19 -0.17
N GLY A 228 27.44 4.94 0.33
CA GLY A 228 26.33 5.47 -0.49
C GLY A 228 25.10 4.58 -0.61
N LYS A 229 25.02 3.44 0.12
CA LYS A 229 23.87 2.49 0.08
C LYS A 229 22.52 3.17 0.24
N THR A 230 22.35 3.85 1.36
CA THR A 230 21.10 4.52 1.75
C THR A 230 20.70 5.58 0.74
N MET A 231 21.66 6.44 0.34
CA MET A 231 21.43 7.50 -0.64
C MET A 231 20.99 6.93 -1.99
N ALA A 232 21.70 5.93 -2.51
CA ALA A 232 21.36 5.33 -3.79
C ALA A 232 19.93 4.77 -3.79
N VAL A 233 19.54 4.03 -2.75
CA VAL A 233 18.18 3.47 -2.64
C VAL A 233 17.13 4.57 -2.52
N GLN A 234 17.35 5.58 -1.67
CA GLN A 234 16.38 6.66 -1.44
C GLN A 234 16.15 7.55 -2.67
N TYR A 235 17.18 7.79 -3.48
CA TYR A 235 17.07 8.64 -4.67
C TYR A 235 16.69 7.85 -5.92
N LEU A 236 17.34 6.72 -6.19
CA LEU A 236 17.13 5.99 -7.44
C LEU A 236 15.82 5.21 -7.47
N VAL A 237 15.46 4.55 -6.37
CA VAL A 237 14.27 3.69 -6.37
C VAL A 237 12.97 4.44 -6.68
N PRO A 238 12.66 5.60 -6.06
CA PRO A 238 11.45 6.36 -6.40
C PRO A 238 11.45 6.89 -7.84
N LEU A 239 12.62 7.20 -8.43
CA LEU A 239 12.74 7.66 -9.81
C LEU A 239 12.62 6.55 -10.84
N LEU A 240 13.06 5.34 -10.49
CA LEU A 240 13.08 4.18 -11.37
C LEU A 240 11.82 3.32 -11.24
N THR A 241 11.05 3.46 -10.16
CA THR A 241 9.80 2.72 -9.99
C THR A 241 8.70 3.35 -10.82
N PRO A 242 8.07 2.60 -11.75
CA PRO A 242 6.96 3.10 -12.55
C PRO A 242 5.76 3.51 -11.71
N LYS A 243 4.95 4.43 -12.24
CA LYS A 243 3.64 4.76 -11.65
C LYS A 243 2.73 3.55 -11.64
N LEU A 244 1.87 3.51 -10.66
CA LEU A 244 0.87 2.46 -10.49
C LEU A 244 -0.16 2.50 -11.62
N THR A 245 -0.64 1.34 -12.03
CA THR A 245 -1.86 1.23 -12.85
C THR A 245 -3.06 1.76 -12.06
N VAL A 246 -4.19 2.00 -12.73
CA VAL A 246 -5.41 2.48 -12.03
C VAL A 246 -5.85 1.47 -10.97
N GLU A 247 -5.81 0.18 -11.27
CA GLU A 247 -6.19 -0.89 -10.33
C GLU A 247 -5.26 -0.97 -9.12
N GLU A 248 -3.95 -0.91 -9.34
CA GLU A 248 -2.96 -0.85 -8.27
C GLU A 248 -3.14 0.41 -7.42
N ALA A 249 -3.37 1.56 -8.06
CA ALA A 249 -3.59 2.84 -7.41
C ALA A 249 -4.86 2.84 -6.53
N GLN A 250 -5.95 2.23 -6.98
CA GLN A 250 -7.16 2.08 -6.17
C GLN A 250 -6.91 1.32 -4.88
N THR A 251 -6.17 0.20 -4.96
CA THR A 251 -5.83 -0.61 -3.78
C THR A 251 -4.95 0.17 -2.80
N VAL A 252 -3.92 0.87 -3.30
CA VAL A 252 -3.01 1.69 -2.48
C VAL A 252 -3.77 2.85 -1.85
N THR A 253 -4.59 3.56 -2.63
CA THR A 253 -5.40 4.68 -2.14
C THR A 253 -6.37 4.23 -1.05
N ARG A 254 -6.99 3.06 -1.19
CA ARG A 254 -7.85 2.48 -0.15
C ARG A 254 -7.09 2.28 1.16
N ILE A 255 -5.90 1.69 1.12
CA ILE A 255 -5.07 1.46 2.32
C ILE A 255 -4.69 2.79 2.97
N TRP A 256 -4.26 3.78 2.18
CA TRP A 256 -3.85 5.10 2.67
C TRP A 256 -5.03 5.91 3.21
N SER A 257 -6.19 5.79 2.59
CA SER A 257 -7.44 6.39 3.07
C SER A 257 -7.83 5.84 4.46
N LEU A 258 -7.78 4.51 4.65
CA LEU A 258 -8.02 3.85 5.94
C LEU A 258 -6.99 4.22 7.01
N ALA A 259 -5.73 4.42 6.61
CA ALA A 259 -4.67 4.90 7.49
C ALA A 259 -4.84 6.38 7.88
N GLY A 260 -5.67 7.13 7.15
CA GLY A 260 -5.86 8.57 7.31
C GLY A 260 -4.67 9.40 6.80
N LEU A 261 -3.92 8.86 5.83
CA LEU A 261 -2.78 9.52 5.18
C LEU A 261 -3.18 10.36 3.97
N MET A 262 -4.40 10.15 3.43
CA MET A 262 -4.94 10.95 2.35
C MET A 262 -5.36 12.34 2.87
N LYS A 263 -5.02 13.38 2.11
CA LYS A 263 -5.62 14.70 2.30
C LYS A 263 -6.96 14.77 1.55
N PRO A 264 -7.91 15.57 1.98
CA PRO A 264 -9.22 15.69 1.31
C PRO A 264 -9.12 16.08 -0.18
N THR A 265 -8.05 16.79 -0.55
CA THR A 265 -7.80 17.25 -1.93
C THR A 265 -7.04 16.25 -2.80
N ASP A 266 -6.59 15.13 -2.23
CA ASP A 266 -5.82 14.14 -2.96
C ASP A 266 -6.75 13.32 -3.87
N GLU A 267 -6.20 12.97 -5.03
CA GLU A 267 -6.78 12.04 -6.00
C GLU A 267 -6.21 10.63 -5.75
N LEU A 268 -6.31 9.75 -6.75
CA LEU A 268 -5.67 8.44 -6.71
C LEU A 268 -4.16 8.55 -6.49
N VAL A 269 -3.62 7.75 -5.60
CA VAL A 269 -2.17 7.62 -5.37
C VAL A 269 -1.56 6.84 -6.53
N ARG A 270 -1.09 7.56 -7.55
CA ARG A 270 -0.46 6.96 -8.75
C ARG A 270 1.04 6.69 -8.55
N THR A 271 1.68 7.37 -7.61
CA THR A 271 3.09 7.13 -7.27
C THR A 271 3.21 5.90 -6.39
N ALA A 272 4.08 4.96 -6.77
CA ALA A 272 4.34 3.77 -5.97
C ALA A 272 4.86 4.15 -4.57
N PRO A 273 4.31 3.59 -3.50
CA PRO A 273 4.75 3.88 -2.15
C PRO A 273 6.22 3.55 -1.92
N PHE A 274 6.97 4.48 -1.30
CA PHE A 274 8.30 4.22 -0.79
C PHE A 274 8.29 4.44 0.73
N ARG A 275 8.38 3.34 1.49
CA ARG A 275 8.25 3.37 2.95
C ARG A 275 9.60 3.09 3.59
N LEU A 276 10.02 4.00 4.50
CA LEU A 276 11.28 3.92 5.23
C LEU A 276 10.99 4.01 6.73
N PRO A 277 10.60 2.90 7.39
CA PRO A 277 10.35 2.91 8.81
C PRO A 277 11.66 3.07 9.60
N HIS A 278 11.58 3.77 10.72
CA HIS A 278 12.72 3.88 11.61
C HIS A 278 13.04 2.53 12.28
N GLN A 279 14.31 2.23 12.51
CA GLN A 279 14.79 0.97 13.10
C GLN A 279 14.19 0.62 14.48
N THR A 280 13.68 1.63 15.22
CA THR A 280 12.99 1.44 16.52
C THR A 280 11.51 1.09 16.36
N ALA A 281 11.00 1.00 15.13
CA ALA A 281 9.59 0.67 14.88
C ALA A 281 9.19 -0.63 15.60
N SER A 282 8.00 -0.60 16.21
CA SER A 282 7.44 -1.77 16.87
C SER A 282 6.90 -2.79 15.85
N VAL A 283 6.70 -4.03 16.26
CA VAL A 283 6.04 -5.04 15.43
C VAL A 283 4.67 -4.56 14.97
N GLU A 284 3.91 -3.90 15.87
CA GLU A 284 2.59 -3.32 15.52
C GLU A 284 2.70 -2.17 14.51
N GLY A 285 3.74 -1.33 14.60
CA GLY A 285 4.00 -0.28 13.61
C GLY A 285 4.31 -0.84 12.23
N ILE A 286 5.06 -1.94 12.16
CA ILE A 286 5.43 -2.59 10.89
C ILE A 286 4.27 -3.41 10.31
N CYS A 287 3.62 -4.25 11.13
CA CYS A 287 2.58 -5.15 10.66
C CYS A 287 1.18 -4.52 10.62
N GLY A 288 0.95 -3.53 11.44
CA GLY A 288 -0.37 -3.00 11.73
C GLY A 288 -0.97 -3.59 13.00
N GLY A 289 -2.11 -3.07 13.43
CA GLY A 289 -2.79 -3.52 14.64
C GLY A 289 -3.67 -2.46 15.28
N GLY A 290 -3.71 -2.47 16.60
CA GLY A 290 -4.57 -1.59 17.38
C GLY A 290 -6.03 -2.06 17.42
N PRO A 291 -6.92 -1.31 18.11
CA PRO A 291 -8.33 -1.67 18.28
C PRO A 291 -9.07 -1.88 16.96
N ASN A 292 -8.74 -1.09 15.94
CA ASN A 292 -9.38 -1.08 14.63
C ASN A 292 -8.58 -1.82 13.56
N CYS A 293 -7.57 -2.61 13.95
CA CYS A 293 -6.70 -3.33 13.01
C CYS A 293 -6.19 -2.41 11.89
N ARG A 294 -5.58 -1.26 12.24
CA ARG A 294 -5.05 -0.30 11.27
C ARG A 294 -3.87 -0.89 10.50
N PRO A 295 -3.68 -0.49 9.22
CA PRO A 295 -2.54 -0.97 8.44
C PRO A 295 -1.22 -0.48 9.01
N GLY A 296 -0.18 -1.32 8.95
CA GLY A 296 1.20 -0.96 9.27
C GLY A 296 2.02 -0.70 8.01
N GLU A 297 3.33 -0.48 8.18
CA GLU A 297 4.25 -0.13 7.10
C GLU A 297 4.27 -1.18 5.97
N ILE A 298 4.09 -2.47 6.28
CA ILE A 298 3.99 -3.56 5.30
C ILE A 298 2.82 -3.32 4.33
N SER A 299 1.63 -3.00 4.86
CA SER A 299 0.46 -2.73 4.04
C SER A 299 0.55 -1.36 3.35
N LEU A 300 1.14 -0.35 4.00
CA LEU A 300 1.36 0.97 3.43
C LEU A 300 2.36 0.96 2.28
N ALA A 301 3.24 -0.05 2.21
CA ALA A 301 4.17 -0.27 1.11
C ALA A 301 3.58 -1.10 -0.04
N HIS A 302 2.30 -1.48 0.01
CA HIS A 302 1.67 -2.28 -1.04
C HIS A 302 1.87 -1.69 -2.44
N ASN A 303 2.23 -2.55 -3.40
CA ASN A 303 2.63 -2.20 -4.77
C ASN A 303 3.82 -1.22 -4.89
N GLY A 304 4.56 -1.03 -3.80
CA GLY A 304 5.73 -0.17 -3.73
C GLY A 304 6.92 -0.86 -3.05
N VAL A 305 7.72 -0.08 -2.35
CA VAL A 305 8.96 -0.53 -1.72
C VAL A 305 8.93 -0.28 -0.22
N LEU A 306 9.26 -1.31 0.55
CA LEU A 306 9.58 -1.22 1.97
C LEU A 306 11.10 -1.26 2.10
N PHE A 307 11.72 -0.14 2.46
CA PHE A 307 13.16 -0.03 2.65
C PHE A 307 13.53 -0.06 4.13
N LEU A 308 14.29 -1.07 4.53
CA LEU A 308 14.85 -1.18 5.88
C LEU A 308 16.32 -0.78 5.82
N ASP A 309 16.59 0.47 6.18
CA ASP A 309 17.97 0.93 6.35
C ASP A 309 18.51 0.46 7.70
N GLU A 310 19.81 0.16 7.75
CA GLU A 310 20.44 -0.48 8.92
C GLU A 310 19.64 -1.72 9.40
N ALA A 311 19.25 -2.57 8.44
CA ALA A 311 18.31 -3.66 8.67
C ALA A 311 18.69 -4.59 9.84
N ALA A 312 19.98 -4.75 10.13
CA ALA A 312 20.46 -5.53 11.28
C ALA A 312 20.17 -4.87 12.65
N GLU A 313 19.82 -3.58 12.69
CA GLU A 313 19.46 -2.89 13.93
C GLU A 313 17.98 -3.11 14.32
N PHE A 314 17.15 -3.52 13.36
CA PHE A 314 15.79 -3.93 13.67
C PHE A 314 15.75 -5.13 14.61
N ARG A 315 14.67 -5.21 15.40
CA ARG A 315 14.45 -6.38 16.27
C ARG A 315 14.23 -7.64 15.40
N SER A 316 14.80 -8.76 15.82
CA SER A 316 14.63 -10.03 15.08
C SER A 316 13.16 -10.42 14.87
N SER A 317 12.28 -10.08 15.82
CA SER A 317 10.83 -10.30 15.68
C SER A 317 10.23 -9.55 14.48
N VAL A 318 10.68 -8.31 14.22
CA VAL A 318 10.26 -7.51 13.05
C VAL A 318 10.69 -8.17 11.76
N LEU A 319 11.97 -8.56 11.65
CA LEU A 319 12.51 -9.22 10.45
C LEU A 319 11.81 -10.57 10.18
N GLN A 320 11.48 -11.33 11.23
CA GLN A 320 10.78 -12.61 11.08
C GLN A 320 9.33 -12.43 10.60
N MET A 321 8.65 -11.36 11.01
CA MET A 321 7.27 -11.10 10.57
C MET A 321 7.14 -10.80 9.07
N LEU A 322 8.20 -10.32 8.41
CA LEU A 322 8.21 -10.09 6.96
C LEU A 322 8.09 -11.36 6.12
N ARG A 323 8.43 -12.53 6.69
CA ARG A 323 8.49 -13.80 5.95
C ARG A 323 7.16 -14.20 5.32
N VAL A 324 6.07 -14.06 6.06
CA VAL A 324 4.73 -14.44 5.60
C VAL A 324 4.24 -13.47 4.52
N PRO A 325 4.23 -12.15 4.72
CA PRO A 325 3.79 -11.21 3.70
C PRO A 325 4.59 -11.27 2.39
N LEU A 326 5.89 -11.52 2.45
CA LEU A 326 6.72 -11.70 1.25
C LEU A 326 6.36 -12.95 0.40
N GLU A 327 5.59 -13.88 0.96
CA GLU A 327 5.18 -15.10 0.27
C GLU A 327 3.68 -15.08 -0.08
N SER A 328 2.84 -14.66 0.86
CA SER A 328 1.39 -14.61 0.69
C SER A 328 0.88 -13.32 0.04
N HIS A 329 1.73 -12.30 -0.09
CA HIS A 329 1.37 -10.95 -0.53
C HIS A 329 0.22 -10.32 0.25
N SER A 330 0.05 -10.76 1.51
CA SER A 330 -1.01 -10.31 2.39
C SER A 330 -0.59 -10.41 3.86
N ILE A 331 -1.26 -9.64 4.72
CA ILE A 331 -1.08 -9.71 6.16
C ILE A 331 -2.44 -9.79 6.86
N THR A 332 -2.63 -10.80 7.70
CA THR A 332 -3.86 -10.95 8.48
C THR A 332 -3.66 -10.39 9.88
N LEU A 333 -4.52 -9.46 10.26
CA LEU A 333 -4.59 -8.89 11.60
C LEU A 333 -5.83 -9.41 12.32
N SER A 334 -5.66 -9.91 13.54
CA SER A 334 -6.75 -10.46 14.33
C SER A 334 -6.81 -9.82 15.70
N ARG A 335 -8.00 -9.38 16.13
CA ARG A 335 -8.23 -8.81 17.45
C ARG A 335 -9.67 -9.03 17.93
N ALA A 336 -9.82 -9.45 19.17
CA ALA A 336 -11.12 -9.61 19.84
C ALA A 336 -12.16 -10.40 19.02
N GLY A 337 -11.74 -11.50 18.41
CA GLY A 337 -12.62 -12.37 17.62
C GLY A 337 -12.92 -11.88 16.20
N ARG A 338 -12.37 -10.72 15.79
CA ARG A 338 -12.47 -10.19 14.42
C ARG A 338 -11.11 -10.26 13.74
N SER A 339 -11.11 -10.53 12.44
CA SER A 339 -9.90 -10.54 11.62
C SER A 339 -10.12 -9.77 10.33
N THR A 340 -9.05 -9.24 9.80
CA THR A 340 -9.00 -8.55 8.50
C THR A 340 -7.73 -8.93 7.77
N CYS A 341 -7.76 -8.94 6.45
CA CYS A 341 -6.63 -9.25 5.61
C CYS A 341 -6.29 -8.05 4.75
N TYR A 342 -5.11 -7.45 4.98
CA TYR A 342 -4.60 -6.39 4.13
C TYR A 342 -3.74 -6.94 3.00
N PRO A 343 -3.86 -6.43 1.77
CA PRO A 343 -2.89 -6.71 0.72
C PRO A 343 -1.53 -6.14 1.09
N ALA A 344 -0.47 -6.87 0.77
CA ALA A 344 0.92 -6.58 1.16
C ALA A 344 1.92 -7.07 0.10
N ASN A 345 1.64 -6.78 -1.18
CA ASN A 345 2.56 -7.06 -2.27
C ASN A 345 3.56 -5.92 -2.39
N PHE A 346 4.70 -6.03 -1.73
CA PHE A 346 5.75 -5.01 -1.71
C PHE A 346 7.11 -5.61 -2.05
N GLN A 347 8.01 -4.78 -2.56
CA GLN A 347 9.43 -5.12 -2.66
C GLN A 347 10.13 -4.81 -1.34
N LEU A 348 10.93 -5.76 -0.85
CA LEU A 348 11.76 -5.54 0.33
C LEU A 348 13.17 -5.14 -0.08
N PHE A 349 13.55 -3.92 0.24
CA PHE A 349 14.93 -3.45 0.13
C PHE A 349 15.55 -3.36 1.52
N MET A 350 16.75 -3.85 1.66
CA MET A 350 17.49 -3.83 2.93
C MET A 350 18.91 -3.33 2.69
N ALA A 351 19.36 -2.42 3.53
CA ALA A 351 20.77 -2.03 3.59
C ALA A 351 21.33 -2.36 4.97
N THR A 352 22.53 -2.88 5.03
CA THR A 352 23.20 -3.22 6.30
C THR A 352 24.70 -3.11 6.20
N ASN A 353 25.38 -3.04 7.33
CA ASN A 353 26.80 -3.16 7.41
C ASN A 353 27.25 -4.65 7.41
N PRO A 354 28.47 -4.99 7.05
CA PRO A 354 28.94 -6.38 7.02
C PRO A 354 29.11 -6.99 8.42
N CYS A 355 29.22 -6.17 9.45
CA CYS A 355 29.34 -6.56 10.86
C CYS A 355 29.01 -5.36 11.77
N PRO A 356 28.90 -5.52 13.10
CA PRO A 356 28.62 -4.41 14.01
C PRO A 356 29.58 -3.22 13.93
N CYS A 357 30.88 -3.43 13.66
CA CYS A 357 31.85 -2.33 13.48
C CYS A 357 31.91 -1.81 12.03
N GLY A 358 31.28 -2.48 11.07
CA GLY A 358 31.29 -2.11 9.65
C GLY A 358 32.54 -2.48 8.84
N ASN A 359 33.55 -3.05 9.45
CA ASN A 359 34.87 -3.25 8.80
C ASN A 359 35.19 -4.71 8.40
N PHE A 360 34.23 -5.63 8.56
CA PHE A 360 34.45 -7.03 8.18
C PHE A 360 34.66 -7.16 6.66
N GLY A 361 35.74 -7.81 6.25
CA GLY A 361 36.12 -7.96 4.85
C GLY A 361 36.83 -6.75 4.23
N SER A 362 37.06 -5.65 4.98
CA SER A 362 37.81 -4.49 4.49
C SER A 362 39.26 -4.80 4.28
N LYS A 363 39.87 -4.29 3.20
CA LYS A 363 41.30 -4.34 2.94
C LYS A 363 42.06 -3.25 3.71
N ASN A 364 41.43 -2.12 3.99
CA ASN A 364 42.05 -0.90 4.51
C ASN A 364 41.79 -0.69 6.02
N HIS A 365 40.88 -1.42 6.63
CA HIS A 365 40.52 -1.26 8.04
C HIS A 365 40.39 -2.58 8.76
N ILE A 366 40.88 -2.63 10.01
CA ILE A 366 40.83 -3.83 10.83
C ILE A 366 39.46 -4.01 11.44
N CYS A 367 38.85 -5.18 11.23
CA CYS A 367 37.62 -5.57 11.93
C CYS A 367 37.95 -6.07 13.32
N LEU A 368 37.41 -5.46 14.36
CA LEU A 368 37.57 -5.82 15.77
C LEU A 368 36.48 -6.78 16.29
N CYS A 369 35.52 -7.17 15.46
CA CYS A 369 34.45 -8.08 15.86
C CYS A 369 34.98 -9.52 15.99
N SER A 370 34.60 -10.20 17.06
CA SER A 370 34.81 -11.66 17.14
C SER A 370 33.95 -12.39 16.11
N ALA A 371 34.40 -13.55 15.64
CA ALA A 371 33.62 -14.40 14.72
C ALA A 371 32.21 -14.67 15.26
N LYS A 372 32.05 -14.94 16.56
CA LYS A 372 30.77 -15.12 17.23
C LYS A 372 29.88 -13.87 17.14
N SER A 373 30.46 -12.66 17.25
CA SER A 373 29.69 -11.41 17.13
C SER A 373 29.18 -11.21 15.71
N VAL A 374 30.00 -11.52 14.69
CA VAL A 374 29.57 -11.47 13.29
C VAL A 374 28.47 -12.51 13.01
N GLU A 375 28.63 -13.73 13.50
CA GLU A 375 27.63 -14.79 13.37
C GLU A 375 26.29 -14.38 13.99
N MET A 376 26.31 -13.86 15.22
CA MET A 376 25.09 -13.38 15.91
C MET A 376 24.41 -12.21 15.18
N TYR A 377 25.19 -11.33 14.57
CA TYR A 377 24.70 -10.23 13.76
C TYR A 377 23.91 -10.74 12.55
N TRP A 378 24.46 -11.70 11.80
CA TRP A 378 23.82 -12.29 10.64
C TRP A 378 22.66 -13.24 10.97
N LYS A 379 22.68 -13.91 12.13
CA LYS A 379 21.57 -14.73 12.62
C LYS A 379 20.25 -13.97 12.77
N LYS A 380 20.26 -12.63 12.88
CA LYS A 380 19.06 -11.81 12.92
C LYS A 380 18.23 -11.96 11.64
N PHE A 381 18.87 -12.10 10.48
CA PHE A 381 18.20 -12.20 9.19
C PHE A 381 17.52 -13.54 8.94
N SER A 382 17.85 -14.58 9.66
CA SER A 382 17.38 -15.95 9.45
C SER A 382 17.48 -16.47 8.00
N SER A 383 17.83 -17.74 7.80
CA SER A 383 17.93 -18.33 6.45
C SER A 383 16.61 -18.19 5.66
N PRO A 384 15.41 -18.44 6.25
CA PRO A 384 14.17 -18.31 5.50
C PRO A 384 13.84 -16.90 5.02
N LEU A 385 14.35 -15.83 5.66
CA LEU A 385 14.18 -14.47 5.14
C LEU A 385 15.13 -14.24 3.97
N LEU A 386 16.39 -14.63 4.11
CA LEU A 386 17.41 -14.49 3.05
C LEU A 386 17.05 -15.28 1.79
N ASP A 387 16.41 -16.43 1.93
CA ASP A 387 15.93 -17.23 0.80
C ASP A 387 14.83 -16.53 -0.03
N ARG A 388 14.21 -15.45 0.50
CA ARG A 388 13.23 -14.61 -0.21
C ARG A 388 13.85 -13.37 -0.85
N VAL A 389 15.15 -13.19 -0.68
CA VAL A 389 15.91 -12.09 -1.29
C VAL A 389 16.54 -12.59 -2.57
N GLY A 390 16.09 -12.08 -3.71
CA GLY A 390 16.58 -12.49 -5.03
C GLY A 390 17.98 -11.93 -5.35
N ILE A 391 18.28 -10.75 -4.84
CA ILE A 391 19.51 -10.02 -5.15
C ILE A 391 20.24 -9.68 -3.85
N ILE A 392 21.45 -10.21 -3.67
CA ILE A 392 22.32 -9.90 -2.54
C ILE A 392 23.61 -9.29 -3.09
N LEU A 393 23.80 -7.98 -2.86
CA LEU A 393 24.97 -7.24 -3.29
C LEU A 393 25.91 -7.01 -2.11
N ASN A 394 27.16 -7.46 -2.25
CA ASN A 394 28.26 -7.11 -1.36
C ASN A 394 29.10 -6.03 -2.04
N MET A 395 29.10 -4.84 -1.46
CA MET A 395 29.85 -3.71 -2.01
C MET A 395 31.29 -3.76 -1.54
N ASP A 396 32.21 -3.65 -2.49
CA ASP A 396 33.64 -3.52 -2.26
C ASP A 396 34.03 -2.03 -2.19
N GLU A 397 35.17 -1.74 -1.54
CA GLU A 397 35.70 -0.37 -1.42
C GLU A 397 36.21 0.19 -2.76
N GLU A 398 36.53 -0.69 -3.70
CA GLU A 398 37.15 -0.39 -5.00
C GLU A 398 36.12 -0.32 -6.14
N ASP A 399 34.79 -0.39 -5.83
CA ASP A 399 33.77 -0.31 -6.87
C ASP A 399 33.81 1.07 -7.55
N GLU A 400 33.93 1.03 -8.88
CA GLU A 400 33.91 2.24 -9.73
C GLU A 400 32.63 3.03 -9.51
N LYS A 401 32.76 4.33 -9.22
CA LYS A 401 31.62 5.24 -9.13
C LYS A 401 31.38 5.90 -10.47
N VAL A 402 30.12 5.97 -10.86
CA VAL A 402 29.69 6.57 -12.12
C VAL A 402 28.50 7.50 -11.88
N SER A 403 28.37 8.50 -12.74
CA SER A 403 27.15 9.32 -12.79
C SER A 403 25.98 8.51 -13.33
N VAL A 404 24.77 8.81 -12.88
CA VAL A 404 23.56 8.04 -13.22
C VAL A 404 22.87 8.65 -14.44
N ASN A 405 22.67 7.82 -15.45
CA ASN A 405 21.81 8.16 -16.58
C ASN A 405 20.40 7.59 -16.34
N ILE A 406 19.52 8.40 -15.73
CA ILE A 406 18.14 7.98 -15.35
C ILE A 406 17.34 7.55 -16.58
N GLU A 407 17.49 8.24 -17.74
CA GLU A 407 16.71 7.92 -18.94
C GLU A 407 17.07 6.55 -19.52
N GLU A 408 18.34 6.19 -19.51
CA GLU A 408 18.81 4.88 -19.96
C GLU A 408 18.29 3.76 -19.06
N LEU A 409 18.39 3.94 -17.73
CA LEU A 409 17.86 2.97 -16.76
C LEU A 409 16.34 2.78 -16.92
N ARG A 410 15.60 3.89 -17.06
CA ARG A 410 14.15 3.84 -17.30
C ARG A 410 13.80 3.11 -18.59
N LYS A 411 14.58 3.26 -19.65
CA LYS A 411 14.37 2.54 -20.91
C LYS A 411 14.48 1.02 -20.72
N HIS A 412 15.50 0.53 -20.05
CA HIS A 412 15.66 -0.91 -19.77
C HIS A 412 14.52 -1.44 -18.89
N ILE A 413 14.14 -0.68 -17.85
CA ILE A 413 13.02 -1.03 -16.97
C ILE A 413 11.71 -1.09 -17.77
N THR A 414 11.44 -0.10 -18.63
CA THR A 414 10.24 -0.09 -19.49
C THR A 414 10.18 -1.33 -20.38
N THR A 415 11.30 -1.68 -21.04
CA THR A 415 11.38 -2.86 -21.89
C THR A 415 11.03 -4.13 -21.12
N ALA A 416 11.59 -4.31 -19.91
CA ALA A 416 11.28 -5.46 -19.06
C ALA A 416 9.80 -5.48 -18.62
N PHE A 417 9.26 -4.33 -18.23
CA PHE A 417 7.86 -4.21 -17.81
C PHE A 417 6.88 -4.52 -18.94
N GLU A 418 7.15 -4.10 -20.17
CA GLU A 418 6.32 -4.41 -21.34
C GLU A 418 6.23 -5.92 -21.60
N ILE A 419 7.36 -6.64 -21.49
CA ILE A 419 7.38 -8.10 -21.61
C ILE A 419 6.60 -8.76 -20.47
N GLN A 420 6.82 -8.32 -19.22
CA GLN A 420 6.16 -8.86 -18.04
C GLN A 420 4.65 -8.59 -18.04
N ARG A 421 4.20 -7.43 -18.54
CA ARG A 421 2.77 -7.13 -18.74
C ARG A 421 2.10 -8.08 -19.73
N LYS A 422 2.76 -8.40 -20.83
CA LYS A 422 2.27 -9.42 -21.79
C LYS A 422 2.11 -10.78 -21.10
N ASN A 423 2.98 -11.08 -20.16
CA ASN A 423 2.95 -12.31 -19.37
C ASN A 423 1.98 -12.26 -18.17
N SER A 424 1.32 -11.11 -17.93
CA SER A 424 0.37 -10.87 -16.82
C SER A 424 0.96 -11.11 -15.42
N ALA A 425 2.29 -11.09 -15.26
CA ALA A 425 2.96 -11.26 -13.99
C ALA A 425 4.37 -10.65 -13.99
N TYR A 426 4.78 -10.07 -12.87
CA TYR A 426 6.17 -9.66 -12.65
C TYR A 426 7.06 -10.87 -12.41
N ASN A 427 8.31 -10.82 -12.89
CA ASN A 427 9.20 -11.98 -12.83
C ASN A 427 9.41 -12.53 -11.42
N ASN A 428 9.50 -11.67 -10.40
CA ASN A 428 9.62 -12.13 -9.01
C ASN A 428 8.39 -12.93 -8.53
N ASN A 429 7.22 -12.67 -9.07
CA ASN A 429 5.96 -13.29 -8.66
C ASN A 429 5.62 -14.57 -9.43
N LEU A 430 6.42 -14.94 -10.45
CA LEU A 430 6.19 -16.15 -11.23
C LEU A 430 6.29 -17.39 -10.34
N SER A 431 5.30 -18.26 -10.47
CA SER A 431 5.32 -19.60 -9.87
C SER A 431 6.33 -20.51 -10.58
N PRO A 432 6.78 -21.62 -9.98
CA PRO A 432 7.67 -22.58 -10.64
C PRO A 432 7.14 -23.10 -11.98
N TRP A 433 5.83 -23.27 -12.09
CA TRP A 433 5.18 -23.69 -13.33
C TRP A 433 5.30 -22.60 -14.42
N GLU A 434 4.94 -21.38 -14.09
CA GLU A 434 5.04 -20.24 -15.01
C GLU A 434 6.49 -19.99 -15.46
N LEU A 435 7.47 -20.21 -14.57
CA LEU A 435 8.88 -20.16 -14.94
C LEU A 435 9.26 -21.19 -16.00
N SER A 436 8.75 -22.41 -15.90
CA SER A 436 9.02 -23.46 -16.89
C SER A 436 8.38 -23.20 -18.24
N GLU A 437 7.28 -22.46 -18.30
CA GLU A 437 6.62 -22.08 -19.55
C GLU A 437 7.22 -20.82 -20.19
N LYS A 438 7.50 -19.80 -19.37
CA LYS A 438 7.85 -18.44 -19.83
C LYS A 438 9.34 -18.19 -19.90
N GLY A 439 10.14 -18.89 -19.08
CA GLY A 439 11.59 -18.77 -19.06
C GLY A 439 12.23 -19.86 -19.90
N LYS A 440 12.79 -19.50 -21.05
CA LYS A 440 13.59 -20.41 -21.86
C LYS A 440 15.05 -20.07 -21.66
N LEU A 441 15.84 -21.07 -21.25
CA LEU A 441 17.29 -20.97 -21.23
C LEU A 441 17.85 -21.51 -22.56
N ASP A 442 18.94 -20.89 -23.03
CA ASP A 442 19.74 -21.57 -24.04
C ASP A 442 20.56 -22.73 -23.44
N ASP A 443 21.11 -23.60 -24.25
CA ASP A 443 21.82 -24.81 -23.79
C ASP A 443 23.03 -24.47 -22.91
N GLU A 444 23.74 -23.36 -23.18
CA GLU A 444 24.88 -22.93 -22.40
C GLU A 444 24.43 -22.35 -21.04
N ALA A 445 23.35 -21.57 -21.01
CA ALA A 445 22.76 -21.04 -19.79
C ALA A 445 22.29 -22.15 -18.85
N LEU A 446 21.61 -23.16 -19.40
CA LEU A 446 21.15 -24.33 -18.65
C LEU A 446 22.33 -25.07 -18.01
N HIS A 447 23.39 -25.34 -18.78
CA HIS A 447 24.57 -26.02 -18.27
C HIS A 447 25.27 -25.23 -17.14
N VAL A 448 25.37 -23.90 -17.27
CA VAL A 448 25.96 -23.04 -16.23
C VAL A 448 25.09 -23.05 -14.97
N MET A 449 23.78 -22.93 -15.10
CA MET A 449 22.85 -22.93 -13.97
C MET A 449 22.90 -24.24 -13.21
N ASP A 450 22.79 -25.39 -13.89
CA ASP A 450 22.83 -26.71 -13.29
C ASP A 450 24.17 -26.96 -12.57
N SER A 451 25.27 -26.60 -13.24
CA SER A 451 26.63 -26.75 -12.66
C SER A 451 26.77 -25.93 -11.39
N TRP A 452 26.21 -24.71 -11.36
CA TRP A 452 26.26 -23.84 -10.18
C TRP A 452 25.38 -24.39 -9.04
N VAL A 453 24.15 -24.83 -9.32
CA VAL A 453 23.21 -25.40 -8.34
C VAL A 453 23.83 -26.63 -7.68
N VAL A 454 24.36 -27.57 -8.46
CA VAL A 454 25.00 -28.81 -7.95
C VAL A 454 26.25 -28.50 -7.13
N LYS A 455 27.12 -27.60 -7.64
CA LYS A 455 28.39 -27.28 -6.97
C LYS A 455 28.21 -26.63 -5.60
N HIS A 456 27.14 -25.85 -5.41
CA HIS A 456 26.93 -25.06 -4.18
C HIS A 456 25.79 -25.59 -3.32
N ASP A 457 25.22 -26.76 -3.63
CA ASP A 457 24.10 -27.38 -2.91
C ASP A 457 22.96 -26.40 -2.67
N ILE A 458 22.51 -25.74 -3.76
CA ILE A 458 21.53 -24.67 -3.70
C ILE A 458 20.12 -25.27 -3.64
N GLY A 459 19.34 -24.86 -2.62
CA GLY A 459 17.95 -25.29 -2.49
C GLY A 459 17.03 -24.67 -3.59
N THR A 460 15.96 -25.37 -3.90
CA THR A 460 15.02 -25.05 -5.00
C THR A 460 14.51 -23.61 -5.00
N ARG A 461 14.36 -22.95 -3.83
CA ARG A 461 13.92 -21.56 -3.73
C ARG A 461 14.98 -20.57 -4.26
N ARG A 462 16.24 -20.79 -3.92
CA ARG A 462 17.36 -19.97 -4.41
C ARG A 462 17.61 -20.19 -5.90
N GLU A 463 17.46 -21.42 -6.37
CA GLU A 463 17.49 -21.76 -7.79
C GLU A 463 16.39 -20.99 -8.56
N SER A 464 15.16 -21.02 -8.05
CA SER A 464 14.04 -20.25 -8.62
C SER A 464 14.34 -18.75 -8.64
N ASN A 465 14.93 -18.19 -7.58
CA ASN A 465 15.31 -16.76 -7.55
C ASN A 465 16.39 -16.45 -8.58
N LEU A 466 17.41 -17.31 -8.71
CA LEU A 466 18.44 -17.16 -9.72
C LEU A 466 17.86 -17.11 -11.12
N PHE A 467 16.93 -18.02 -11.41
CA PHE A 467 16.22 -18.07 -12.69
C PHE A 467 15.42 -16.78 -12.94
N LYS A 468 14.65 -16.32 -11.96
CA LYS A 468 13.84 -15.09 -12.06
C LYS A 468 14.70 -13.85 -12.32
N VAL A 469 15.84 -13.75 -11.64
CA VAL A 469 16.78 -12.64 -11.83
C VAL A 469 17.39 -12.71 -13.23
N SER A 470 17.84 -13.88 -13.69
CA SER A 470 18.36 -14.08 -15.07
C SER A 470 17.34 -13.71 -16.14
N LEU A 471 16.06 -14.12 -15.95
CA LEU A 471 14.97 -13.75 -16.85
C LEU A 471 14.75 -12.23 -16.88
N THR A 472 14.88 -11.55 -15.73
CA THR A 472 14.74 -10.10 -15.67
C THR A 472 15.84 -9.40 -16.44
N ILE A 473 17.09 -9.86 -16.31
CA ILE A 473 18.25 -9.34 -17.04
C ILE A 473 18.00 -9.50 -18.57
N ALA A 474 17.58 -10.67 -19.02
CA ALA A 474 17.23 -10.90 -20.41
C ALA A 474 16.09 -9.98 -20.90
N ASN A 475 15.03 -9.81 -20.09
CA ASN A 475 13.89 -8.93 -20.43
C ASN A 475 14.28 -7.45 -20.52
N MET A 476 15.24 -6.98 -19.73
CA MET A 476 15.77 -5.61 -19.81
C MET A 476 16.43 -5.34 -21.17
N ASP A 477 17.02 -6.35 -21.78
CA ASP A 477 17.59 -6.31 -23.14
C ASP A 477 16.56 -6.64 -24.25
N GLY A 478 15.29 -6.77 -23.90
CA GLY A 478 14.22 -7.11 -24.86
C GLY A 478 14.19 -8.57 -25.28
N ARG A 479 14.88 -9.46 -24.56
CA ARG A 479 14.95 -10.89 -24.84
C ARG A 479 14.04 -11.70 -23.92
N GLU A 480 13.44 -12.76 -24.45
CA GLU A 480 12.65 -13.75 -23.68
C GLU A 480 13.47 -15.02 -23.39
N ILE A 481 14.61 -15.21 -24.08
CA ILE A 481 15.52 -16.33 -23.90
C ILE A 481 16.70 -15.87 -23.03
N ILE A 482 16.94 -16.61 -21.97
CA ILE A 482 18.01 -16.36 -21.02
C ILE A 482 19.31 -16.90 -21.62
N SER A 483 20.32 -16.03 -21.71
CA SER A 483 21.67 -16.41 -22.17
C SER A 483 22.58 -16.77 -21.00
N LYS A 484 23.73 -17.37 -21.32
CA LYS A 484 24.78 -17.68 -20.36
C LYS A 484 25.24 -16.45 -19.58
N GLU A 485 25.37 -15.30 -20.24
CA GLU A 485 25.81 -14.05 -19.63
C GLU A 485 24.81 -13.59 -18.58
N ASP A 486 23.51 -13.73 -18.84
CA ASP A 486 22.44 -13.36 -17.88
C ASP A 486 22.52 -14.22 -16.60
N VAL A 487 22.77 -15.52 -16.75
CA VAL A 487 22.94 -16.45 -15.62
C VAL A 487 24.22 -16.10 -14.83
N LEU A 488 25.31 -15.79 -15.50
CA LEU A 488 26.57 -15.42 -14.83
C LEU A 488 26.42 -14.09 -14.06
N GLU A 489 25.73 -13.11 -14.62
CA GLU A 489 25.42 -11.87 -13.92
C GLU A 489 24.53 -12.14 -12.70
N ALA A 490 23.45 -12.91 -12.83
CA ALA A 490 22.57 -13.28 -11.73
C ALA A 490 23.29 -14.06 -10.61
N ILE A 491 24.21 -14.96 -10.96
CA ILE A 491 25.07 -15.68 -10.01
C ILE A 491 25.90 -14.70 -9.18
N SER A 492 26.35 -13.59 -9.75
CA SER A 492 27.13 -12.60 -9.00
C SER A 492 26.37 -11.99 -7.84
N TYR A 493 25.03 -11.96 -7.91
CA TYR A 493 24.11 -11.49 -6.87
C TYR A 493 23.57 -12.58 -5.95
N SER A 494 23.93 -13.85 -6.16
CA SER A 494 23.43 -14.97 -5.35
C SER A 494 24.32 -15.30 -4.14
N LYS A 495 25.49 -14.66 -4.02
CA LYS A 495 26.48 -14.95 -2.98
C LYS A 495 26.04 -14.37 -1.63
N THR A 496 25.74 -15.23 -0.68
CA THR A 496 25.45 -14.83 0.72
C THR A 496 26.73 -14.58 1.51
N PHE A 497 26.82 -13.43 2.17
CA PHE A 497 27.81 -13.16 3.20
C PHE A 497 27.54 -14.09 4.39
N GLY A 498 28.52 -14.80 4.86
CA GLY A 498 28.45 -15.55 6.12
C GLY A 498 28.38 -17.07 6.04
N LEU A 499 28.18 -17.69 4.86
CA LEU A 499 28.35 -19.15 4.72
C LEU A 499 29.84 -19.57 4.47
N ALA A 500 30.72 -18.62 4.42
CA ALA A 500 32.19 -18.87 4.31
C ALA A 500 32.89 -18.89 5.68
N ILE A 501 32.16 -19.04 6.79
CA ILE A 501 32.73 -19.23 8.15
C ILE A 501 32.65 -20.72 8.54
N ASN A 502 32.65 -21.63 7.57
CA ASN A 502 32.89 -23.04 7.80
C ASN A 502 34.13 -23.49 7.05
#